data_cd97b6346018d90515573a041e3da8ea
#
_entry.id   cd97b6346018d90515573a041e3da8ea
#
_cell.length_a   1.000
_cell.length_b   1.000
_cell.length_c   1.000
_cell.angle_alpha   90.00
_cell.angle_beta   90.00
_cell.angle_gamma   90.00
#
_symmetry.space_group_name_H-M   'P 1'
#
loop_
_entity.id
_entity.type
_entity.pdbx_description
1 polymer ?
#
loop_
_entity_poly.entity_id
_entity_poly.type
_entity_poly.pdbx_seq_one_letter_code
_entity_poly.pdbx_strand_id
1 'polypeptide(L)'
;MRYSLVIPVYNRPEEVRELLESLTRQELFDFEVIIVEDGSSISSQEVVDSYQGSLPILRYIAVPNGGPSRARNIGAREARGEYIIILDSDVVVPAGYLSAVDDYLQEYPVDAFGGPDAASDDFTPVQKAINYAMTSPLTTGGIRGGSANGMEQFKPRSFNLGCRSSVYRQLGGFNETLRFGEDIDFSLRLIEGGYSTALISKAFVYHKRRVDFWKFFKQVHNSGIARIHLETRHPGSTRLVHLLPALFTIVSAISLFFHIGQCWLIILALILFGDAYARTGRSMEVALLAVPACFIQLWGYGSGFLRAWWGKYILRRREFVAFKDNFYE
;
A
#
# COMPACT_ATOMS: atom_id res chain seq x y z
N MET A 1 23.90 0.22 14.57
CA MET A 1 22.81 -0.39 13.78
C MET A 1 22.11 0.69 12.99
N ARG A 2 22.04 0.51 11.68
CA ARG A 2 21.51 1.52 10.78
C ARG A 2 20.03 1.33 10.49
N TYR A 3 19.55 0.09 10.37
CA TYR A 3 18.19 -0.20 9.97
C TYR A 3 17.46 -1.11 10.96
N SER A 4 16.19 -0.79 11.27
CA SER A 4 15.24 -1.66 11.94
C SER A 4 14.08 -1.95 11.01
N LEU A 5 13.95 -3.20 10.56
CA LEU A 5 12.84 -3.65 9.73
C LEU A 5 11.69 -4.05 10.64
N VAL A 6 10.56 -3.36 10.54
CA VAL A 6 9.36 -3.60 11.37
C VAL A 6 8.26 -4.20 10.50
N ILE A 7 7.81 -5.38 10.87
CA ILE A 7 6.89 -6.21 10.10
C ILE A 7 5.67 -6.56 10.95
N PRO A 8 4.51 -5.94 10.71
CA PRO A 8 3.26 -6.32 11.35
C PRO A 8 2.73 -7.61 10.73
N VAL A 9 2.28 -8.55 11.54
CA VAL A 9 1.80 -9.86 11.10
C VAL A 9 0.44 -10.17 11.70
N TYR A 10 -0.47 -10.73 10.88
CA TYR A 10 -1.74 -11.29 11.33
C TYR A 10 -2.14 -12.51 10.49
N ASN A 11 -2.12 -13.72 11.08
CA ASN A 11 -2.51 -14.98 10.44
C ASN A 11 -1.78 -15.27 9.11
N ARG A 12 -0.44 -15.07 9.04
CA ARG A 12 0.36 -15.19 7.81
C ARG A 12 1.72 -15.87 8.01
N PRO A 13 1.79 -17.07 8.62
CA PRO A 13 3.08 -17.71 8.90
C PRO A 13 3.87 -18.03 7.62
N GLU A 14 3.20 -18.41 6.52
CA GLU A 14 3.90 -18.75 5.27
C GLU A 14 4.48 -17.51 4.58
N GLU A 15 3.76 -16.39 4.57
CA GLU A 15 4.28 -15.14 4.04
C GLU A 15 5.46 -14.64 4.89
N VAL A 16 5.40 -14.80 6.21
CA VAL A 16 6.53 -14.48 7.10
C VAL A 16 7.75 -15.34 6.77
N ARG A 17 7.55 -16.64 6.48
CA ARG A 17 8.64 -17.54 6.05
C ARG A 17 9.32 -17.02 4.79
N GLU A 18 8.56 -16.70 3.75
CA GLU A 18 9.10 -16.20 2.49
C GLU A 18 9.85 -14.88 2.66
N LEU A 19 9.28 -13.97 3.47
CA LEU A 19 9.91 -12.70 3.78
C LEU A 19 11.24 -12.91 4.54
N LEU A 20 11.26 -13.69 5.63
CA LEU A 20 12.47 -13.97 6.39
C LEU A 20 13.53 -14.65 5.53
N GLU A 21 13.14 -15.62 4.71
CA GLU A 21 14.06 -16.24 3.75
C GLU A 21 14.68 -15.22 2.79
N SER A 22 13.89 -14.27 2.29
CA SER A 22 14.40 -13.21 1.43
C SER A 22 15.37 -12.26 2.16
N LEU A 23 15.13 -12.01 3.44
CA LEU A 23 16.00 -11.17 4.28
C LEU A 23 17.33 -11.84 4.63
N THR A 24 17.41 -13.17 4.68
CA THR A 24 18.69 -13.86 4.87
C THR A 24 19.66 -13.68 3.69
N ARG A 25 19.15 -13.25 2.54
CA ARG A 25 19.93 -13.02 1.32
C ARG A 25 20.43 -11.58 1.17
N GLN A 26 20.18 -10.72 2.17
CA GLN A 26 20.66 -9.34 2.12
C GLN A 26 22.19 -9.28 2.17
N GLU A 27 22.77 -8.38 1.38
CA GLU A 27 24.21 -8.17 1.29
C GLU A 27 24.74 -7.29 2.43
N LEU A 28 23.87 -6.45 3.01
CA LEU A 28 24.18 -5.57 4.14
C LEU A 28 23.61 -6.18 5.42
N PHE A 29 24.45 -6.27 6.48
CA PHE A 29 24.10 -6.94 7.74
C PHE A 29 23.91 -5.99 8.94
N ASP A 30 23.96 -4.68 8.75
CA ASP A 30 23.75 -3.71 9.84
C ASP A 30 22.26 -3.40 10.07
N PHE A 31 21.48 -4.46 10.31
CA PHE A 31 20.04 -4.35 10.55
C PHE A 31 19.52 -5.33 11.62
N GLU A 32 18.34 -5.03 12.14
CA GLU A 32 17.50 -5.94 12.91
C GLU A 32 16.14 -6.14 12.24
N VAL A 33 15.50 -7.25 12.53
CA VAL A 33 14.13 -7.57 12.12
C VAL A 33 13.24 -7.69 13.35
N ILE A 34 12.13 -6.98 13.37
CA ILE A 34 11.15 -6.98 14.46
C ILE A 34 9.82 -7.43 13.90
N ILE A 35 9.45 -8.67 14.16
CA ILE A 35 8.13 -9.23 13.84
C ILE A 35 7.16 -8.86 14.96
N VAL A 36 6.04 -8.20 14.61
CA VAL A 36 4.99 -7.88 15.57
C VAL A 36 3.73 -8.62 15.21
N GLU A 37 3.44 -9.69 15.94
CA GLU A 37 2.27 -10.55 15.76
C GLU A 37 1.04 -9.91 16.43
N ASP A 38 0.06 -9.47 15.64
CA ASP A 38 -1.09 -8.67 16.07
C ASP A 38 -2.32 -9.55 16.40
N GLY A 39 -2.18 -10.42 17.40
CA GLY A 39 -3.27 -11.25 17.92
C GLY A 39 -3.74 -12.33 16.93
N SER A 40 -2.81 -12.95 16.21
CA SER A 40 -3.10 -14.05 15.28
C SER A 40 -3.67 -15.28 15.99
N SER A 41 -4.61 -15.95 15.36
CA SER A 41 -5.03 -17.30 15.73
C SER A 41 -4.08 -18.38 15.19
N ILE A 42 -3.36 -18.09 14.11
CA ILE A 42 -2.30 -18.90 13.53
C ILE A 42 -0.99 -18.15 13.72
N SER A 43 -0.21 -18.55 14.72
CA SER A 43 1.03 -17.85 15.10
C SER A 43 2.14 -18.09 14.07
N SER A 44 2.96 -17.06 13.87
CA SER A 44 4.21 -17.13 13.09
C SER A 44 5.43 -17.45 13.96
N GLN A 45 5.28 -17.69 15.28
CA GLN A 45 6.39 -17.85 16.19
C GLN A 45 7.34 -18.99 15.79
N GLU A 46 6.81 -20.18 15.49
CA GLU A 46 7.63 -21.32 15.07
C GLU A 46 8.46 -21.03 13.81
N VAL A 47 7.88 -20.27 12.88
CA VAL A 47 8.60 -19.80 11.69
C VAL A 47 9.71 -18.87 12.09
N VAL A 48 9.45 -17.87 12.94
CA VAL A 48 10.48 -16.91 13.39
C VAL A 48 11.60 -17.63 14.14
N ASP A 49 11.25 -18.56 15.01
CA ASP A 49 12.24 -19.35 15.80
C ASP A 49 13.16 -20.18 14.87
N SER A 50 12.66 -20.67 13.74
CA SER A 50 13.45 -21.43 12.77
C SER A 50 14.51 -20.57 12.04
N TYR A 51 14.38 -19.25 12.04
CA TYR A 51 15.35 -18.31 11.44
C TYR A 51 16.27 -17.64 12.48
N GLN A 52 16.18 -18.01 13.77
CA GLN A 52 17.12 -17.53 14.78
C GLN A 52 18.55 -17.94 14.42
N GLY A 53 19.46 -16.97 14.41
CA GLY A 53 20.86 -17.17 14.00
C GLY A 53 21.12 -17.09 12.48
N SER A 54 20.07 -17.05 11.64
CA SER A 54 20.19 -16.82 10.18
C SER A 54 20.15 -15.35 9.81
N LEU A 55 19.68 -14.50 10.72
CA LEU A 55 19.60 -13.03 10.61
C LEU A 55 20.46 -12.38 11.71
N PRO A 56 21.02 -11.18 11.50
CA PRO A 56 21.86 -10.51 12.49
C PRO A 56 21.18 -10.36 13.85
N ILE A 57 19.96 -9.84 13.86
CA ILE A 57 19.09 -9.75 15.04
C ILE A 57 17.67 -9.99 14.59
N LEU A 58 16.99 -10.98 15.16
CA LEU A 58 15.58 -11.28 14.91
C LEU A 58 14.82 -11.28 16.22
N ARG A 59 13.77 -10.44 16.28
CA ARG A 59 12.93 -10.28 17.48
C ARG A 59 11.48 -10.55 17.13
N TYR A 60 10.78 -11.25 18.02
CA TYR A 60 9.37 -11.55 17.92
C TYR A 60 8.61 -10.95 19.09
N ILE A 61 7.50 -10.24 18.81
CA ILE A 61 6.68 -9.57 19.80
C ILE A 61 5.21 -9.94 19.51
N ALA A 62 4.58 -10.70 20.41
CA ALA A 62 3.15 -10.99 20.32
C ALA A 62 2.34 -9.98 21.13
N VAL A 63 1.31 -9.42 20.53
CA VAL A 63 0.41 -8.44 21.16
C VAL A 63 -1.05 -8.80 20.90
N PRO A 64 -2.00 -8.38 21.75
CA PRO A 64 -3.41 -8.47 21.44
C PRO A 64 -3.76 -7.69 20.18
N ASN A 65 -4.71 -8.21 19.37
CA ASN A 65 -5.14 -7.55 18.15
C ASN A 65 -5.51 -6.08 18.36
N GLY A 66 -4.93 -5.22 17.54
CA GLY A 66 -5.15 -3.78 17.59
C GLY A 66 -4.95 -3.10 16.25
N GLY A 67 -4.71 -3.90 15.21
CA GLY A 67 -4.56 -3.46 13.83
C GLY A 67 -3.13 -3.10 13.42
N PRO A 68 -2.87 -3.05 12.12
CA PRO A 68 -1.52 -2.92 11.56
C PRO A 68 -0.82 -1.62 11.97
N SER A 69 -1.54 -0.51 12.14
CA SER A 69 -0.96 0.76 12.60
C SER A 69 -0.38 0.63 14.00
N ARG A 70 -1.14 0.00 14.93
CA ARG A 70 -0.66 -0.24 16.29
C ARG A 70 0.52 -1.21 16.32
N ALA A 71 0.46 -2.29 15.55
CA ALA A 71 1.57 -3.24 15.47
C ALA A 71 2.85 -2.58 14.93
N ARG A 72 2.74 -1.77 13.85
CA ARG A 72 3.87 -0.98 13.32
C ARG A 72 4.43 -0.02 14.37
N ASN A 73 3.57 0.68 15.11
CA ASN A 73 4.00 1.61 16.15
C ASN A 73 4.70 0.89 17.32
N ILE A 74 4.23 -0.30 17.70
CA ILE A 74 4.90 -1.11 18.73
C ILE A 74 6.30 -1.50 18.26
N GLY A 75 6.43 -2.06 17.06
CA GLY A 75 7.73 -2.41 16.49
C GLY A 75 8.67 -1.21 16.37
N ALA A 76 8.13 -0.05 15.95
CA ALA A 76 8.91 1.19 15.84
C ALA A 76 9.40 1.75 17.19
N ARG A 77 8.65 1.54 18.28
CA ARG A 77 9.12 1.90 19.64
C ARG A 77 10.30 1.03 20.08
N GLU A 78 10.28 -0.24 19.71
CA GLU A 78 11.32 -1.21 20.03
C GLU A 78 12.56 -1.10 19.10
N ALA A 79 12.44 -0.39 17.99
CA ALA A 79 13.49 -0.23 16.99
C ALA A 79 14.69 0.56 17.54
N ARG A 80 15.90 0.06 17.22
CA ARG A 80 17.19 0.61 17.65
C ARG A 80 17.97 1.26 16.52
N GLY A 81 17.57 1.02 15.27
CA GLY A 81 18.20 1.56 14.08
C GLY A 81 18.02 3.06 13.91
N GLU A 82 18.91 3.69 13.17
CA GLU A 82 18.81 5.08 12.75
C GLU A 82 17.55 5.31 11.88
N TYR A 83 17.27 4.36 11.01
CA TYR A 83 16.07 4.31 10.18
C TYR A 83 15.20 3.12 10.56
N ILE A 84 13.90 3.37 10.66
CA ILE A 84 12.85 2.35 10.71
C ILE A 84 12.37 2.10 9.29
N ILE A 85 12.37 0.84 8.87
CA ILE A 85 11.79 0.41 7.58
C ILE A 85 10.57 -0.45 7.88
N ILE A 86 9.39 0.04 7.52
CA ILE A 86 8.14 -0.70 7.61
C ILE A 86 7.99 -1.54 6.33
N LEU A 87 7.77 -2.83 6.49
CA LEU A 87 7.44 -3.76 5.42
C LEU A 87 6.17 -4.52 5.76
N ASP A 88 5.29 -4.73 4.77
CA ASP A 88 4.16 -5.64 4.96
C ASP A 88 4.64 -7.10 4.96
N SER A 89 3.96 -8.00 5.67
CA SER A 89 4.37 -9.40 5.79
C SER A 89 4.26 -10.20 4.48
N ASP A 90 3.54 -9.69 3.48
CA ASP A 90 3.33 -10.31 2.17
C ASP A 90 4.24 -9.75 1.05
N VAL A 91 5.40 -9.25 1.43
CA VAL A 91 6.44 -8.83 0.48
C VAL A 91 7.62 -9.80 0.46
N VAL A 92 8.30 -9.85 -0.68
CA VAL A 92 9.59 -10.52 -0.84
C VAL A 92 10.62 -9.45 -1.20
N VAL A 93 11.77 -9.44 -0.51
CA VAL A 93 12.76 -8.37 -0.60
C VAL A 93 13.93 -8.85 -1.47
N PRO A 94 14.30 -8.14 -2.56
CA PRO A 94 15.51 -8.47 -3.35
C PRO A 94 16.80 -8.42 -2.51
N ALA A 95 17.80 -9.24 -2.85
CA ALA A 95 19.06 -9.32 -2.11
C ALA A 95 19.78 -7.96 -1.96
N GLY A 96 19.77 -7.14 -3.00
CA GLY A 96 20.38 -5.80 -3.00
C GLY A 96 19.51 -4.68 -2.43
N TYR A 97 18.38 -4.97 -1.76
CA TYR A 97 17.46 -3.94 -1.28
C TYR A 97 18.10 -2.99 -0.27
N LEU A 98 18.67 -3.53 0.81
CA LEU A 98 19.31 -2.71 1.84
C LEU A 98 20.53 -1.98 1.32
N SER A 99 21.32 -2.58 0.43
CA SER A 99 22.43 -1.90 -0.24
C SER A 99 21.96 -0.73 -1.07
N ALA A 100 20.88 -0.89 -1.84
CA ALA A 100 20.29 0.19 -2.63
C ALA A 100 19.74 1.35 -1.77
N VAL A 101 19.18 1.04 -0.60
CA VAL A 101 18.77 2.05 0.38
C VAL A 101 19.98 2.77 0.95
N ASP A 102 21.01 2.01 1.33
CA ASP A 102 22.23 2.54 1.96
C ASP A 102 23.00 3.47 1.01
N ASP A 103 23.22 3.02 -0.22
CA ASP A 103 23.89 3.82 -1.27
C ASP A 103 23.16 5.14 -1.51
N TYR A 104 21.83 5.09 -1.62
CA TYR A 104 21.03 6.29 -1.82
C TYR A 104 21.14 7.26 -0.65
N LEU A 105 21.01 6.76 0.59
CA LEU A 105 21.03 7.61 1.78
C LEU A 105 22.42 8.17 2.11
N GLN A 106 23.49 7.55 1.61
CA GLN A 106 24.85 8.10 1.70
C GLN A 106 25.03 9.31 0.77
N GLU A 107 24.45 9.26 -0.43
CA GLU A 107 24.56 10.31 -1.43
C GLU A 107 23.50 11.41 -1.20
N TYR A 108 22.26 11.01 -0.89
CA TYR A 108 21.11 11.90 -0.71
C TYR A 108 20.40 11.59 0.62
N PRO A 109 20.89 12.10 1.75
CA PRO A 109 20.23 11.87 3.03
C PRO A 109 18.85 12.52 3.08
N VAL A 110 17.81 11.71 3.30
CA VAL A 110 16.41 12.14 3.43
C VAL A 110 15.81 11.66 4.73
N ASP A 111 14.72 12.30 5.18
CA ASP A 111 14.04 11.97 6.41
C ASP A 111 13.15 10.73 6.27
N ALA A 112 12.54 10.57 5.09
CA ALA A 112 11.76 9.38 4.78
C ALA A 112 11.88 8.99 3.30
N PHE A 113 11.66 7.72 3.03
CA PHE A 113 11.72 7.19 1.68
C PHE A 113 10.70 6.04 1.49
N GLY A 114 10.52 5.64 0.25
CA GLY A 114 9.84 4.40 -0.10
C GLY A 114 10.42 3.87 -1.40
N GLY A 115 10.10 2.62 -1.68
CA GLY A 115 10.42 1.97 -2.93
C GLY A 115 9.15 1.53 -3.66
N PRO A 116 9.23 1.27 -4.98
CA PRO A 116 8.11 0.77 -5.74
C PRO A 116 7.75 -0.67 -5.37
N ASP A 117 6.51 -1.04 -5.62
CA ASP A 117 6.09 -2.43 -5.65
C ASP A 117 6.26 -3.00 -7.06
N ALA A 118 7.01 -4.08 -7.18
CA ALA A 118 7.18 -4.82 -8.42
C ALA A 118 6.17 -5.99 -8.49
N ALA A 119 5.75 -6.31 -9.70
CA ALA A 119 5.04 -7.55 -9.95
C ALA A 119 6.04 -8.70 -9.95
N SER A 120 5.74 -9.79 -9.25
CA SER A 120 6.49 -11.04 -9.42
C SER A 120 6.08 -11.70 -10.74
N ASP A 121 7.03 -12.39 -11.38
CA ASP A 121 6.78 -13.19 -12.59
C ASP A 121 5.74 -14.29 -12.33
N ASP A 122 5.64 -14.77 -11.07
CA ASP A 122 4.71 -15.80 -10.63
C ASP A 122 3.26 -15.32 -10.44
N PHE A 123 2.96 -14.06 -10.73
CA PHE A 123 1.60 -13.55 -10.62
C PHE A 123 0.63 -14.31 -11.53
N THR A 124 -0.49 -14.73 -10.96
CA THR A 124 -1.62 -15.30 -11.73
C THR A 124 -2.16 -14.28 -12.74
N PRO A 125 -2.86 -14.71 -13.81
CA PRO A 125 -3.48 -13.79 -14.76
C PRO A 125 -4.38 -12.73 -14.10
N VAL A 126 -5.14 -13.10 -13.04
CA VAL A 126 -5.96 -12.16 -12.25
C VAL A 126 -5.11 -11.13 -11.54
N GLN A 127 -4.01 -11.54 -10.90
CA GLN A 127 -3.10 -10.61 -10.23
C GLN A 127 -2.41 -9.66 -11.21
N LYS A 128 -2.01 -10.14 -12.41
CA LYS A 128 -1.47 -9.30 -13.48
C LYS A 128 -2.50 -8.28 -13.99
N ALA A 129 -3.75 -8.69 -14.14
CA ALA A 129 -4.86 -7.82 -14.52
C ALA A 129 -5.14 -6.74 -13.47
N ILE A 130 -5.17 -7.10 -12.18
CA ILE A 130 -5.32 -6.16 -11.07
C ILE A 130 -4.13 -5.19 -11.02
N ASN A 131 -2.90 -5.70 -11.20
CA ASN A 131 -1.71 -4.85 -11.26
C ASN A 131 -1.81 -3.81 -12.37
N TYR A 132 -2.21 -4.23 -13.58
CA TYR A 132 -2.46 -3.31 -14.69
C TYR A 132 -3.49 -2.24 -14.30
N ALA A 133 -4.65 -2.64 -13.75
CA ALA A 133 -5.69 -1.70 -13.35
C ALA A 133 -5.21 -0.71 -12.27
N MET A 134 -4.29 -1.11 -11.39
CA MET A 134 -3.73 -0.25 -10.33
C MET A 134 -2.64 0.71 -10.81
N THR A 135 -1.97 0.40 -11.93
CA THR A 135 -0.83 1.17 -12.43
C THR A 135 -1.11 1.92 -13.73
N SER A 136 -2.17 1.56 -14.46
CA SER A 136 -2.53 2.19 -15.73
C SER A 136 -2.91 3.67 -15.54
N PRO A 137 -2.38 4.57 -16.38
CA PRO A 137 -2.81 5.97 -16.42
C PRO A 137 -4.31 6.14 -16.72
N LEU A 138 -4.92 5.19 -17.44
CA LEU A 138 -6.34 5.24 -17.80
C LEU A 138 -7.27 5.01 -16.61
N THR A 139 -6.77 4.45 -15.51
CA THR A 139 -7.58 4.13 -14.33
C THR A 139 -7.19 4.92 -13.08
N THR A 140 -5.89 5.17 -12.88
CA THR A 140 -5.36 5.83 -11.68
C THR A 140 -4.73 7.20 -11.98
N GLY A 141 -4.74 7.65 -13.25
CA GLY A 141 -4.11 8.90 -13.66
C GLY A 141 -2.58 8.91 -13.44
N GLY A 142 -1.94 7.73 -13.37
CA GLY A 142 -0.50 7.62 -13.14
C GLY A 142 -0.04 7.91 -11.72
N ILE A 143 -0.96 8.07 -10.75
CA ILE A 143 -0.63 8.33 -9.34
C ILE A 143 0.17 7.18 -8.71
N ARG A 144 -0.09 5.94 -9.16
CA ARG A 144 0.67 4.76 -8.75
C ARG A 144 1.66 4.39 -9.84
N GLY A 145 2.94 4.34 -9.49
CA GLY A 145 4.02 4.00 -10.44
C GLY A 145 4.55 5.20 -11.25
N GLY A 146 4.11 6.41 -10.95
CA GLY A 146 4.66 7.63 -11.53
C GLY A 146 6.09 7.84 -11.06
N SER A 147 7.03 8.08 -12.01
CA SER A 147 8.34 8.60 -11.71
C SER A 147 8.17 9.93 -10.96
N ALA A 148 9.00 10.16 -9.95
CA ALA A 148 9.12 11.44 -9.25
C ALA A 148 9.71 12.52 -10.19
N ASN A 149 9.07 12.76 -11.33
CA ASN A 149 9.45 13.83 -12.25
C ASN A 149 8.81 15.13 -11.75
N GLY A 150 9.57 15.83 -10.93
CA GLY A 150 9.43 17.25 -10.69
C GLY A 150 8.38 17.68 -9.67
N MET A 151 8.82 18.41 -8.66
CA MET A 151 8.10 19.31 -7.74
C MET A 151 7.10 18.74 -6.71
N GLU A 152 6.72 17.47 -6.73
CA GLU A 152 5.91 16.89 -5.65
C GLU A 152 6.74 16.00 -4.74
N GLN A 153 6.66 16.28 -3.44
CA GLN A 153 7.26 15.42 -2.43
C GLN A 153 6.64 14.03 -2.52
N PHE A 154 7.49 13.00 -2.58
CA PHE A 154 7.06 11.61 -2.64
C PHE A 154 6.28 11.24 -1.36
N LYS A 155 5.24 10.43 -1.49
CA LYS A 155 4.42 9.92 -0.38
C LYS A 155 4.73 8.44 -0.15
N PRO A 156 5.63 8.10 0.78
CA PRO A 156 5.95 6.72 1.11
C PRO A 156 4.69 5.92 1.51
N ARG A 157 4.64 4.65 1.14
CA ARG A 157 3.52 3.74 1.42
C ARG A 157 3.95 2.66 2.40
N SER A 158 3.06 2.27 3.31
CA SER A 158 3.38 1.38 4.43
C SER A 158 3.95 0.01 4.06
N PHE A 159 3.69 -0.49 2.85
CA PHE A 159 4.26 -1.75 2.40
C PHE A 159 5.79 -1.72 2.18
N ASN A 160 6.37 -0.52 2.02
CA ASN A 160 7.80 -0.28 1.82
C ASN A 160 8.10 1.19 2.16
N LEU A 161 8.14 1.51 3.45
CA LEU A 161 8.32 2.86 3.97
C LEU A 161 9.51 2.89 4.93
N GLY A 162 10.54 3.66 4.59
CA GLY A 162 11.63 4.00 5.49
C GLY A 162 11.48 5.40 6.07
N CYS A 163 11.82 5.58 7.35
CA CYS A 163 11.80 6.87 8.01
C CYS A 163 12.88 6.94 9.08
N ARG A 164 13.54 8.11 9.24
CA ARG A 164 14.43 8.33 10.39
C ARG A 164 13.67 8.08 11.68
N SER A 165 14.26 7.30 12.59
CA SER A 165 13.65 6.91 13.86
C SER A 165 13.24 8.12 14.70
N SER A 166 14.04 9.20 14.69
CA SER A 166 13.73 10.46 15.37
C SER A 166 12.49 11.14 14.80
N VAL A 167 12.37 11.20 13.47
CA VAL A 167 11.23 11.82 12.77
C VAL A 167 9.96 10.98 12.97
N TYR A 168 10.06 9.66 12.85
CA TYR A 168 8.93 8.75 13.10
C TYR A 168 8.36 8.94 14.51
N ARG A 169 9.23 9.03 15.53
CA ARG A 169 8.82 9.26 16.93
C ARG A 169 8.26 10.66 17.13
N GLN A 170 8.86 11.69 16.55
CA GLN A 170 8.39 13.07 16.64
C GLN A 170 7.00 13.25 16.07
N LEU A 171 6.68 12.56 14.96
CA LEU A 171 5.35 12.56 14.34
C LEU A 171 4.34 11.64 15.07
N GLY A 172 4.77 10.87 16.07
CA GLY A 172 3.92 9.95 16.83
C GLY A 172 3.54 8.66 16.07
N GLY A 173 4.27 8.33 14.98
CA GLY A 173 4.03 7.14 14.19
C GLY A 173 2.73 7.19 13.38
N PHE A 174 2.19 6.01 13.03
CA PHE A 174 0.91 5.87 12.34
C PHE A 174 -0.27 6.21 13.25
N ASN A 175 -1.31 6.78 12.67
CA ASN A 175 -2.55 7.05 13.39
C ASN A 175 -3.35 5.75 13.59
N GLU A 176 -3.39 5.23 14.81
CA GLU A 176 -4.03 3.97 15.17
C GLU A 176 -5.57 4.01 15.06
N THR A 177 -6.17 5.20 14.96
CA THR A 177 -7.63 5.35 14.78
C THR A 177 -8.07 5.22 13.32
N LEU A 178 -7.14 5.26 12.35
CA LEU A 178 -7.44 5.08 10.93
C LEU A 178 -7.44 3.61 10.56
N ARG A 179 -8.54 3.15 9.98
CA ARG A 179 -8.64 1.79 9.42
C ARG A 179 -7.99 1.68 8.04
N PHE A 180 -8.02 2.77 7.27
CA PHE A 180 -7.48 2.85 5.91
C PHE A 180 -6.87 4.23 5.67
N GLY A 181 -5.78 4.28 4.90
CA GLY A 181 -5.10 5.51 4.53
C GLY A 181 -4.17 6.05 5.61
N GLU A 182 -3.82 5.25 6.60
CA GLU A 182 -2.87 5.56 7.67
C GLU A 182 -1.48 5.91 7.12
N ASP A 183 -1.09 5.27 6.01
CA ASP A 183 0.16 5.53 5.31
C ASP A 183 0.15 6.90 4.60
N ILE A 184 -0.97 7.26 4.00
CA ILE A 184 -1.15 8.59 3.39
C ILE A 184 -1.21 9.67 4.46
N ASP A 185 -1.92 9.44 5.57
CA ASP A 185 -1.95 10.34 6.72
C ASP A 185 -0.52 10.61 7.23
N PHE A 186 0.26 9.54 7.45
CA PHE A 186 1.66 9.68 7.88
C PHE A 186 2.50 10.45 6.87
N SER A 187 2.36 10.14 5.58
CA SER A 187 3.07 10.85 4.50
C SER A 187 2.67 12.33 4.40
N LEU A 188 1.41 12.67 4.63
CA LEU A 188 0.97 14.07 4.66
C LEU A 188 1.56 14.80 5.87
N ARG A 189 1.60 14.19 7.05
CA ARG A 189 2.26 14.77 8.24
C ARG A 189 3.77 14.96 8.05
N LEU A 190 4.45 14.05 7.33
CA LEU A 190 5.85 14.25 6.92
C LEU A 190 6.00 15.53 6.07
N ILE A 191 5.15 15.68 5.05
CA ILE A 191 5.19 16.82 4.13
C ILE A 191 4.83 18.12 4.83
N GLU A 192 3.78 18.14 5.63
CA GLU A 192 3.34 19.31 6.42
C GLU A 192 4.38 19.70 7.47
N GLY A 193 5.14 18.73 7.99
CA GLY A 193 6.26 18.95 8.91
C GLY A 193 7.55 19.44 8.22
N GLY A 194 7.56 19.57 6.89
CA GLY A 194 8.73 20.04 6.12
C GLY A 194 9.83 18.99 5.97
N TYR A 195 9.56 17.71 6.25
CA TYR A 195 10.53 16.63 6.13
C TYR A 195 10.76 16.24 4.68
N SER A 196 12.00 15.89 4.35
CA SER A 196 12.40 15.45 3.02
C SER A 196 11.95 14.01 2.76
N THR A 197 11.40 13.77 1.57
CA THR A 197 10.95 12.43 1.15
C THR A 197 11.50 12.06 -0.22
N ALA A 198 11.79 10.77 -0.44
CA ALA A 198 12.31 10.28 -1.72
C ALA A 198 11.69 8.96 -2.15
N LEU A 199 11.62 8.74 -3.48
CA LEU A 199 11.40 7.44 -4.08
C LEU A 199 12.76 6.82 -4.45
N ILE A 200 13.13 5.73 -3.80
CA ILE A 200 14.32 4.96 -4.12
C ILE A 200 13.93 3.85 -5.09
N SER A 201 14.04 4.10 -6.38
CA SER A 201 13.55 3.17 -7.42
C SER A 201 14.22 1.79 -7.37
N LYS A 202 15.47 1.71 -6.92
CA LYS A 202 16.21 0.44 -6.75
C LYS A 202 15.81 -0.35 -5.49
N ALA A 203 15.19 0.30 -4.50
CA ALA A 203 14.71 -0.33 -3.28
C ALA A 203 13.26 -0.82 -3.45
N PHE A 204 13.01 -1.59 -4.50
CA PHE A 204 11.70 -2.18 -4.75
C PHE A 204 11.49 -3.46 -3.94
N VAL A 205 10.21 -3.83 -3.75
CA VAL A 205 9.81 -5.11 -3.15
C VAL A 205 8.81 -5.81 -4.07
N TYR A 206 8.82 -7.14 -4.07
CA TYR A 206 7.77 -7.92 -4.72
C TYR A 206 6.60 -8.02 -3.75
N HIS A 207 5.49 -7.38 -4.08
CA HIS A 207 4.31 -7.34 -3.21
C HIS A 207 3.20 -8.19 -3.79
N LYS A 208 2.72 -9.18 -3.03
CA LYS A 208 1.63 -10.06 -3.47
C LYS A 208 0.34 -9.29 -3.68
N ARG A 209 -0.19 -9.31 -4.91
CA ARG A 209 -1.47 -8.70 -5.25
C ARG A 209 -2.65 -9.53 -4.74
N ARG A 210 -3.81 -8.89 -4.59
CA ARG A 210 -5.06 -9.60 -4.28
C ARG A 210 -5.33 -10.68 -5.31
N VAL A 211 -5.77 -11.84 -4.84
CA VAL A 211 -5.96 -13.04 -5.68
C VAL A 211 -7.32 -13.09 -6.38
N ASP A 212 -8.28 -12.22 -5.98
CA ASP A 212 -9.62 -12.18 -6.55
C ASP A 212 -10.17 -10.75 -6.66
N PHE A 213 -11.15 -10.58 -7.55
CA PHE A 213 -11.78 -9.30 -7.84
C PHE A 213 -12.62 -8.75 -6.68
N TRP A 214 -13.19 -9.61 -5.81
CA TRP A 214 -13.97 -9.14 -4.69
C TRP A 214 -13.10 -8.52 -3.60
N LYS A 215 -11.98 -9.14 -3.28
CA LYS A 215 -10.98 -8.55 -2.36
C LYS A 215 -10.40 -7.26 -2.93
N PHE A 216 -10.20 -7.23 -4.25
CA PHE A 216 -9.75 -6.01 -4.93
C PHE A 216 -10.80 -4.91 -4.86
N PHE A 217 -12.08 -5.20 -5.13
CA PHE A 217 -13.18 -4.24 -4.96
C PHE A 217 -13.22 -3.67 -3.55
N LYS A 218 -13.19 -4.50 -2.51
CA LYS A 218 -13.16 -4.05 -1.11
C LYS A 218 -11.98 -3.11 -0.85
N GLN A 219 -10.79 -3.45 -1.34
CA GLN A 219 -9.59 -2.62 -1.17
C GLN A 219 -9.76 -1.23 -1.78
N VAL A 220 -10.22 -1.14 -3.03
CA VAL A 220 -10.36 0.17 -3.71
C VAL A 220 -11.54 0.97 -3.18
N HIS A 221 -12.64 0.30 -2.77
CA HIS A 221 -13.78 0.93 -2.11
C HIS A 221 -13.36 1.61 -0.79
N ASN A 222 -12.60 0.90 0.03
CA ASN A 222 -12.07 1.44 1.28
C ASN A 222 -11.09 2.61 1.03
N SER A 223 -10.31 2.55 -0.05
CA SER A 223 -9.44 3.68 -0.45
C SER A 223 -10.24 4.93 -0.81
N GLY A 224 -11.41 4.76 -1.46
CA GLY A 224 -12.35 5.85 -1.73
C GLY A 224 -12.92 6.47 -0.45
N ILE A 225 -13.33 5.63 0.52
CA ILE A 225 -13.80 6.09 1.84
C ILE A 225 -12.70 6.86 2.57
N ALA A 226 -11.48 6.30 2.60
CA ALA A 226 -10.34 6.91 3.27
C ALA A 226 -10.02 8.31 2.75
N ARG A 227 -10.24 8.60 1.45
CA ARG A 227 -9.99 9.91 0.86
C ARG A 227 -10.79 11.03 1.53
N ILE A 228 -12.06 10.78 1.86
CA ILE A 228 -12.91 11.77 2.55
C ILE A 228 -12.45 11.98 3.99
N HIS A 229 -12.01 10.93 4.67
CA HIS A 229 -11.48 11.04 6.03
C HIS A 229 -10.14 11.79 6.06
N LEU A 230 -9.27 11.53 5.08
CA LEU A 230 -8.00 12.25 4.91
C LEU A 230 -8.22 13.74 4.63
N GLU A 231 -9.19 14.10 3.75
CA GLU A 231 -9.53 15.51 3.49
C GLU A 231 -9.99 16.24 4.76
N THR A 232 -10.62 15.52 5.69
CA THR A 232 -11.04 16.11 6.97
C THR A 232 -9.86 16.45 7.87
N ARG A 233 -8.83 15.61 7.85
CA ARG A 233 -7.64 15.77 8.68
C ARG A 233 -6.60 16.68 8.03
N HIS A 234 -6.53 16.63 6.72
CA HIS A 234 -5.59 17.36 5.89
C HIS A 234 -6.37 18.14 4.80
N PRO A 235 -6.99 19.29 5.14
CA PRO A 235 -7.76 20.09 4.19
C PRO A 235 -6.94 20.46 2.96
N GLY A 236 -7.52 20.28 1.76
CA GLY A 236 -6.82 20.51 0.49
C GLY A 236 -5.96 19.34 -0.01
N SER A 237 -5.95 18.21 0.70
CA SER A 237 -5.25 16.99 0.26
C SER A 237 -5.95 16.27 -0.90
N THR A 238 -7.25 16.55 -1.12
CA THR A 238 -8.03 15.99 -2.22
C THR A 238 -7.84 16.82 -3.49
N ARG A 239 -7.36 16.18 -4.55
CA ARG A 239 -7.17 16.78 -5.88
C ARG A 239 -8.30 16.39 -6.82
N LEU A 240 -8.46 17.12 -7.93
CA LEU A 240 -9.47 16.83 -8.95
C LEU A 240 -9.41 15.37 -9.45
N VAL A 241 -8.22 14.81 -9.60
CA VAL A 241 -8.05 13.41 -10.02
C VAL A 241 -8.72 12.41 -9.08
N HIS A 242 -8.85 12.71 -7.78
CA HIS A 242 -9.54 11.85 -6.83
C HIS A 242 -11.07 11.87 -6.99
N LEU A 243 -11.61 12.89 -7.67
CA LEU A 243 -13.05 13.01 -7.97
C LEU A 243 -13.45 12.24 -9.24
N LEU A 244 -12.49 11.99 -10.16
CA LEU A 244 -12.76 11.35 -11.45
C LEU A 244 -13.43 9.97 -11.32
N PRO A 245 -13.01 9.06 -10.42
CA PRO A 245 -13.70 7.78 -10.24
C PRO A 245 -15.14 7.93 -9.72
N ALA A 246 -15.40 8.93 -8.87
CA ALA A 246 -16.76 9.21 -8.38
C ALA A 246 -17.66 9.72 -9.51
N LEU A 247 -17.15 10.65 -10.32
CA LEU A 247 -17.86 11.13 -11.51
C LEU A 247 -18.08 10.00 -12.52
N PHE A 248 -17.06 9.17 -12.78
CA PHE A 248 -17.17 8.00 -13.64
C PHE A 248 -18.26 7.04 -13.14
N THR A 249 -18.35 6.80 -11.84
CA THR A 249 -19.37 5.92 -11.24
C THR A 249 -20.79 6.44 -11.52
N ILE A 250 -21.01 7.75 -11.34
CA ILE A 250 -22.32 8.36 -11.61
C ILE A 250 -22.66 8.32 -13.12
N VAL A 251 -21.72 8.79 -13.95
CA VAL A 251 -21.93 8.87 -15.40
C VAL A 251 -22.15 7.48 -16.01
N SER A 252 -21.34 6.49 -15.63
CA SER A 252 -21.49 5.13 -16.14
C SER A 252 -22.79 4.47 -15.70
N ALA A 253 -23.23 4.70 -14.43
CA ALA A 253 -24.53 4.20 -13.96
C ALA A 253 -25.69 4.78 -14.76
N ILE A 254 -25.67 6.08 -15.04
CA ILE A 254 -26.69 6.74 -15.87
C ILE A 254 -26.64 6.21 -17.32
N SER A 255 -25.44 6.02 -17.86
CA SER A 255 -25.21 5.56 -19.23
C SER A 255 -25.79 4.18 -19.53
N LEU A 256 -25.94 3.32 -18.53
CA LEU A 256 -26.58 2.01 -18.72
C LEU A 256 -28.03 2.09 -19.20
N PHE A 257 -28.71 3.20 -18.97
CA PHE A 257 -30.10 3.40 -19.36
C PHE A 257 -30.28 3.98 -20.79
N PHE A 258 -29.18 4.29 -21.50
CA PHE A 258 -29.24 4.90 -22.83
C PHE A 258 -28.33 4.15 -23.81
N HIS A 259 -28.81 3.94 -25.04
CA HIS A 259 -28.01 3.24 -26.08
C HIS A 259 -26.65 3.91 -26.36
N ILE A 260 -26.64 5.25 -26.47
CA ILE A 260 -25.39 6.01 -26.66
C ILE A 260 -24.44 5.78 -25.49
N GLY A 261 -24.97 5.75 -24.26
CA GLY A 261 -24.21 5.47 -23.05
C GLY A 261 -23.63 4.05 -23.03
N GLN A 262 -24.38 3.06 -23.45
CA GLN A 262 -23.89 1.68 -23.57
C GLN A 262 -22.79 1.58 -24.63
N CYS A 263 -22.92 2.26 -25.76
CA CYS A 263 -21.91 2.28 -26.83
C CYS A 263 -20.57 2.85 -26.34
N TRP A 264 -20.57 3.99 -25.61
CA TRP A 264 -19.31 4.53 -25.12
C TRP A 264 -18.66 3.65 -24.05
N LEU A 265 -19.43 2.94 -23.21
CA LEU A 265 -18.88 1.96 -22.25
C LEU A 265 -18.22 0.79 -22.98
N ILE A 266 -18.80 0.31 -24.07
CA ILE A 266 -18.20 -0.72 -24.92
C ILE A 266 -16.90 -0.21 -25.56
N ILE A 267 -16.91 0.99 -26.11
CA ILE A 267 -15.71 1.61 -26.70
C ILE A 267 -14.62 1.75 -25.64
N LEU A 268 -14.95 2.21 -24.44
CA LEU A 268 -14.00 2.28 -23.32
C LEU A 268 -13.43 0.91 -22.98
N ALA A 269 -14.28 -0.12 -22.91
CA ALA A 269 -13.82 -1.50 -22.65
C ALA A 269 -12.85 -2.00 -23.72
N LEU A 270 -13.09 -1.68 -25.01
CA LEU A 270 -12.18 -2.02 -26.11
C LEU A 270 -10.85 -1.26 -26.02
N ILE A 271 -10.87 0.02 -25.64
CA ILE A 271 -9.65 0.82 -25.41
C ILE A 271 -8.83 0.22 -24.27
N LEU A 272 -9.48 -0.07 -23.11
CA LEU A 272 -8.83 -0.69 -21.97
C LEU A 272 -8.23 -2.06 -22.31
N PHE A 273 -8.97 -2.85 -23.09
CA PHE A 273 -8.48 -4.13 -23.58
C PHE A 273 -7.23 -3.97 -24.46
N GLY A 274 -7.27 -3.06 -25.46
CA GLY A 274 -6.15 -2.81 -26.37
C GLY A 274 -4.90 -2.31 -25.64
N ASP A 275 -5.04 -1.35 -24.71
CA ASP A 275 -3.92 -0.85 -23.91
C ASP A 275 -3.38 -1.93 -22.96
N ALA A 276 -4.25 -2.71 -22.31
CA ALA A 276 -3.84 -3.84 -21.47
C ALA A 276 -3.07 -4.88 -22.28
N TYR A 277 -3.59 -5.27 -23.44
CA TYR A 277 -2.92 -6.22 -24.32
C TYR A 277 -1.52 -5.75 -24.72
N ALA A 278 -1.37 -4.47 -25.07
CA ALA A 278 -0.07 -3.90 -25.42
C ALA A 278 0.92 -3.88 -24.24
N ARG A 279 0.46 -3.64 -23.02
CA ARG A 279 1.32 -3.45 -21.83
C ARG A 279 1.57 -4.70 -21.02
N THR A 280 0.77 -5.77 -21.17
CA THR A 280 0.89 -7.01 -20.39
C THR A 280 1.51 -8.16 -21.15
N GLY A 281 2.53 -7.88 -21.97
CA GLY A 281 3.24 -8.91 -22.73
C GLY A 281 2.41 -9.58 -23.83
N ARG A 282 1.36 -8.88 -24.33
CA ARG A 282 0.42 -9.38 -25.35
C ARG A 282 -0.36 -10.64 -24.92
N SER A 283 -0.61 -10.77 -23.62
CA SER A 283 -1.43 -11.87 -23.09
C SER A 283 -2.92 -11.55 -23.29
N MET A 284 -3.60 -12.32 -24.13
CA MET A 284 -5.05 -12.21 -24.37
C MET A 284 -5.84 -12.43 -23.08
N GLU A 285 -5.47 -13.44 -22.29
CA GLU A 285 -6.11 -13.78 -21.02
C GLU A 285 -6.02 -12.62 -20.01
N VAL A 286 -4.82 -12.07 -19.81
CA VAL A 286 -4.62 -10.94 -18.90
C VAL A 286 -5.36 -9.70 -19.38
N ALA A 287 -5.37 -9.42 -20.69
CA ALA A 287 -6.07 -8.28 -21.27
C ALA A 287 -7.60 -8.38 -21.07
N LEU A 288 -8.18 -9.57 -21.26
CA LEU A 288 -9.60 -9.80 -20.99
C LEU A 288 -9.96 -9.60 -19.52
N LEU A 289 -9.11 -10.09 -18.60
CA LEU A 289 -9.30 -9.92 -17.15
C LEU A 289 -9.01 -8.48 -16.70
N ALA A 290 -8.19 -7.73 -17.41
CA ALA A 290 -7.88 -6.33 -17.09
C ALA A 290 -9.09 -5.40 -17.29
N VAL A 291 -9.97 -5.69 -18.24
CA VAL A 291 -11.17 -4.86 -18.44
C VAL A 291 -12.04 -4.82 -17.19
N PRO A 292 -12.57 -5.95 -16.65
CA PRO A 292 -13.33 -5.90 -15.40
C PRO A 292 -12.51 -5.35 -14.23
N ALA A 293 -11.19 -5.62 -14.15
CA ALA A 293 -10.34 -5.04 -13.10
C ALA A 293 -10.32 -3.51 -13.15
N CYS A 294 -10.26 -2.89 -14.33
CA CYS A 294 -10.32 -1.45 -14.52
C CYS A 294 -11.66 -0.85 -14.08
N PHE A 295 -12.77 -1.49 -14.43
CA PHE A 295 -14.09 -1.08 -13.97
C PHE A 295 -14.22 -1.21 -12.45
N ILE A 296 -13.72 -2.29 -11.87
CA ILE A 296 -13.66 -2.49 -10.41
C ILE A 296 -12.85 -1.38 -9.74
N GLN A 297 -11.69 -1.01 -10.31
CA GLN A 297 -10.87 0.10 -9.80
C GLN A 297 -11.65 1.41 -9.76
N LEU A 298 -12.35 1.76 -10.83
CA LEU A 298 -13.09 3.00 -10.95
C LEU A 298 -14.37 3.00 -10.11
N TRP A 299 -15.21 1.97 -10.25
CA TRP A 299 -16.47 1.87 -9.50
C TRP A 299 -16.24 1.62 -8.01
N GLY A 300 -15.27 0.77 -7.67
CA GLY A 300 -14.95 0.50 -6.27
C GLY A 300 -14.55 1.77 -5.55
N TYR A 301 -13.55 2.49 -6.08
CA TYR A 301 -13.12 3.76 -5.49
C TYR A 301 -14.24 4.81 -5.50
N GLY A 302 -14.91 5.01 -6.64
CA GLY A 302 -15.96 6.00 -6.77
C GLY A 302 -17.14 5.76 -5.85
N SER A 303 -17.60 4.51 -5.71
CA SER A 303 -18.70 4.15 -4.79
C SER A 303 -18.30 4.37 -3.32
N GLY A 304 -17.05 4.03 -2.94
CA GLY A 304 -16.52 4.29 -1.60
C GLY A 304 -16.46 5.79 -1.29
N PHE A 305 -15.96 6.58 -2.24
CA PHE A 305 -15.90 8.04 -2.13
C PHE A 305 -17.30 8.65 -1.96
N LEU A 306 -18.25 8.30 -2.83
CA LEU A 306 -19.64 8.80 -2.77
C LEU A 306 -20.33 8.41 -1.47
N ARG A 307 -20.15 7.17 -1.01
CA ARG A 307 -20.69 6.68 0.27
C ARG A 307 -20.19 7.50 1.45
N ALA A 308 -18.88 7.74 1.52
CA ALA A 308 -18.26 8.50 2.60
C ALA A 308 -18.65 9.99 2.51
N TRP A 309 -18.66 10.56 1.31
CA TRP A 309 -19.09 11.94 1.08
C TRP A 309 -20.53 12.15 1.53
N TRP A 310 -21.47 11.28 1.09
CA TRP A 310 -22.88 11.33 1.49
C TRP A 310 -23.05 11.16 3.00
N GLY A 311 -22.36 10.18 3.57
CA GLY A 311 -22.39 9.92 5.00
C GLY A 311 -21.95 11.12 5.82
N LYS A 312 -20.89 11.80 5.39
CA LYS A 312 -20.31 12.93 6.10
C LYS A 312 -21.08 14.22 5.91
N TYR A 313 -21.33 14.63 4.66
CA TYR A 313 -21.84 15.97 4.37
C TYR A 313 -23.37 16.06 4.37
N ILE A 314 -24.08 14.97 4.04
CA ILE A 314 -25.55 14.93 4.03
C ILE A 314 -26.09 14.34 5.34
N LEU A 315 -25.63 13.15 5.72
CA LEU A 315 -26.13 12.48 6.93
C LEU A 315 -25.43 12.95 8.22
N ARG A 316 -24.40 13.78 8.11
CA ARG A 316 -23.59 14.33 9.22
C ARG A 316 -23.10 13.26 10.21
N ARG A 317 -22.80 12.06 9.68
CA ARG A 317 -22.26 10.96 10.48
C ARG A 317 -20.83 11.28 10.92
N ARG A 318 -20.48 10.89 12.16
CA ARG A 318 -19.08 10.92 12.62
C ARG A 318 -18.24 9.97 11.79
N GLU A 319 -16.93 10.23 11.73
CA GLU A 319 -16.00 9.34 11.07
C GLU A 319 -16.10 7.91 11.61
N PHE A 320 -15.79 6.97 10.75
CA PHE A 320 -15.71 5.56 11.05
C PHE A 320 -14.69 5.35 12.16
N VAL A 321 -15.11 4.93 13.35
CA VAL A 321 -14.18 4.42 14.35
C VAL A 321 -13.73 3.03 13.91
N ALA A 322 -12.41 2.83 13.81
CA ALA A 322 -11.84 1.73 13.04
C ALA A 322 -12.14 0.34 13.61
N PHE A 323 -12.42 0.24 14.89
CA PHE A 323 -12.53 -1.05 15.56
C PHE A 323 -13.75 -1.10 16.45
N LYS A 324 -14.58 -2.15 16.29
CA LYS A 324 -15.46 -2.56 17.37
C LYS A 324 -14.98 -3.86 18.01
N ASP A 325 -14.59 -4.86 17.25
CA ASP A 325 -14.27 -6.19 17.76
C ASP A 325 -12.99 -6.79 17.17
N ASN A 326 -12.76 -6.69 15.87
CA ASN A 326 -11.55 -7.16 15.20
C ASN A 326 -11.22 -6.29 13.99
N PHE A 327 -9.93 -5.91 13.82
CA PHE A 327 -9.51 -5.05 12.73
C PHE A 327 -9.68 -5.69 11.34
N TYR A 328 -9.55 -7.01 11.26
CA TYR A 328 -9.46 -7.75 10.00
C TYR A 328 -10.79 -8.36 9.55
N GLU A 329 -11.85 -8.27 10.34
CA GLU A 329 -13.21 -8.75 10.06
C GLU A 329 -14.21 -7.67 9.56
#